data_13018c511ea86f231270fe1ceb63eb52
#
_entry.id   13018c511ea86f231270fe1ceb63eb52
#
_cell.length_a   1.000
_cell.length_b   1.000
_cell.length_c   1.000
_cell.angle_alpha   90.00
_cell.angle_beta   90.00
_cell.angle_gamma   90.00
#
_symmetry.space_group_name_H-M   'P 1'
#
loop_
_entity.id
_entity.type
_entity.pdbx_description
1 polymer ?
#
loop_
_entity_poly.entity_id
_entity_poly.type
_entity_poly.pdbx_seq_one_letter_code
_entity_poly.pdbx_strand_id
1 'polypeptide(L)'
;MKNSFALAVLASLIFTFSHTYSQGIFLEKGEVGFFADGSYSSLESGHATSFGGGFALGGVMELGFTSSKAEIDNEYSSEDIEVNSKTVSIGVVLLKKKAQLEANIGFTTSNKGSDALLLGFDVGSEFKLHEKLSWYPIFSFAVGIPTEEDGGNPITVLGLSAPILIAEHVYLGPTFALSEGDLNWGVTAGIIISFSTAGNGDGGW
;
A
#
# COMPACT_ATOMS: atom_id res chain seq x y z
N MET A 1 24.47 12.11 10.02
CA MET A 1 24.48 10.79 9.37
C MET A 1 23.42 9.82 9.90
N LYS A 2 23.06 9.79 11.21
CA LYS A 2 21.99 8.90 11.72
C LYS A 2 20.57 9.26 11.21
N ASN A 3 20.29 10.54 11.00
CA ASN A 3 18.94 10.99 10.62
C ASN A 3 18.59 10.73 9.14
N SER A 4 19.57 10.85 8.22
CA SER A 4 19.33 10.58 6.78
C SER A 4 19.03 9.10 6.50
N PHE A 5 19.58 8.22 7.33
CA PHE A 5 19.38 6.78 7.20
C PHE A 5 17.98 6.35 7.69
N ALA A 6 17.54 6.91 8.81
CA ALA A 6 16.17 6.72 9.30
C ALA A 6 15.14 7.24 8.29
N LEU A 7 15.41 8.37 7.63
CA LEU A 7 14.54 8.96 6.61
C LEU A 7 14.42 8.06 5.37
N ALA A 8 15.52 7.42 4.95
CA ALA A 8 15.53 6.52 3.80
C ALA A 8 14.73 5.23 4.05
N VAL A 9 14.89 4.65 5.24
CA VAL A 9 14.07 3.50 5.68
C VAL A 9 12.62 3.93 5.82
N LEU A 10 12.37 5.11 6.36
CA LEU A 10 11.06 5.72 6.50
C LEU A 10 10.37 5.88 5.14
N ALA A 11 11.07 6.45 4.16
CA ALA A 11 10.56 6.60 2.81
C ALA A 11 10.15 5.23 2.23
N SER A 12 11.02 4.23 2.30
CA SER A 12 10.70 2.89 1.79
C SER A 12 9.51 2.26 2.53
N LEU A 13 9.38 2.48 3.84
CA LEU A 13 8.24 2.02 4.64
C LEU A 13 6.94 2.74 4.27
N ILE A 14 6.96 4.06 4.13
CA ILE A 14 5.80 4.86 3.70
C ILE A 14 5.27 4.34 2.35
N PHE A 15 6.19 4.03 1.42
CA PHE A 15 5.80 3.58 0.09
C PHE A 15 5.31 2.16 0.06
N THR A 16 5.88 1.30 0.87
CA THR A 16 5.41 -0.06 0.98
C THR A 16 3.98 -0.12 1.50
N PHE A 17 3.64 0.75 2.46
CA PHE A 17 2.27 0.82 2.96
C PHE A 17 1.29 1.51 2.02
N SER A 18 1.72 2.51 1.24
CA SER A 18 0.83 3.12 0.25
C SER A 18 0.45 2.17 -0.89
N HIS A 19 1.10 1.02 -1.01
CA HIS A 19 0.82 0.01 -2.02
C HIS A 19 0.15 -1.25 -1.51
N THR A 20 0.26 -1.56 -0.23
CA THR A 20 -0.55 -2.61 0.38
C THR A 20 -1.98 -2.16 0.62
N TYR A 21 -2.45 -1.16 -0.14
CA TYR A 21 -3.87 -0.86 -0.12
C TYR A 21 -4.63 -2.11 -0.52
N SER A 22 -5.47 -2.52 0.36
CA SER A 22 -6.46 -3.55 0.21
C SER A 22 -7.07 -3.56 -1.18
N GLN A 23 -6.41 -4.23 -2.11
CA GLN A 23 -6.95 -4.44 -3.45
C GLN A 23 -8.20 -5.31 -3.36
N GLY A 24 -8.33 -6.10 -2.30
CA GLY A 24 -9.54 -6.80 -1.93
C GLY A 24 -10.75 -5.89 -1.68
N ILE A 25 -10.53 -4.57 -1.45
CA ILE A 25 -11.62 -3.59 -1.34
C ILE A 25 -12.41 -3.46 -2.64
N PHE A 26 -11.72 -3.62 -3.78
CA PHE A 26 -12.33 -3.51 -5.11
C PHE A 26 -13.07 -4.80 -5.53
N LEU A 27 -12.87 -5.91 -4.84
CA LEU A 27 -13.51 -7.19 -5.15
C LEU A 27 -14.78 -7.39 -4.36
N GLU A 28 -15.81 -7.94 -4.98
CA GLU A 28 -17.02 -8.34 -4.28
C GLU A 28 -16.77 -9.62 -3.46
N LYS A 29 -17.64 -9.87 -2.48
CA LYS A 29 -17.57 -11.10 -1.68
C LYS A 29 -17.77 -12.33 -2.58
N GLY A 30 -16.81 -13.24 -2.55
CA GLY A 30 -16.82 -14.45 -3.37
C GLY A 30 -16.13 -14.31 -4.72
N GLU A 31 -15.53 -13.15 -5.00
CA GLU A 31 -14.62 -12.99 -6.12
C GLU A 31 -13.19 -13.34 -5.72
N VAL A 32 -12.44 -13.79 -6.71
CA VAL A 32 -10.99 -13.98 -6.64
C VAL A 32 -10.35 -13.03 -7.63
N GLY A 33 -9.33 -12.32 -7.24
CA GLY A 33 -8.66 -11.38 -8.13
C GLY A 33 -7.15 -11.45 -8.03
N PHE A 34 -6.51 -11.09 -9.14
CA PHE A 34 -5.12 -10.74 -9.22
C PHE A 34 -5.00 -9.25 -9.48
N PHE A 35 -4.02 -8.62 -8.89
CA PHE A 35 -3.76 -7.20 -9.11
C PHE A 35 -2.29 -6.95 -9.42
N ALA A 36 -2.03 -5.88 -10.15
CA ALA A 36 -0.71 -5.32 -10.32
C ALA A 36 -0.82 -3.79 -10.31
N ASP A 37 0.12 -3.15 -9.67
CA ASP A 37 0.13 -1.70 -9.53
C ASP A 37 1.53 -1.11 -9.59
N GLY A 38 1.58 0.21 -9.75
CA GLY A 38 2.78 0.99 -9.64
C GLY A 38 2.47 2.38 -9.09
N SER A 39 3.45 3.00 -8.47
CA SER A 39 3.31 4.37 -8.01
C SER A 39 4.57 5.18 -8.14
N TYR A 40 4.34 6.47 -8.08
CA TYR A 40 5.35 7.49 -7.91
C TYR A 40 4.98 8.37 -6.73
N SER A 41 5.95 8.77 -5.96
CA SER A 41 5.74 9.71 -4.88
C SER A 41 6.90 10.67 -4.72
N SER A 42 6.56 11.90 -4.38
CA SER A 42 7.50 12.95 -4.02
C SER A 42 7.76 12.89 -2.52
N LEU A 43 9.01 12.91 -2.15
CA LEU A 43 9.51 13.02 -0.78
C LEU A 43 9.99 14.45 -0.54
N GLU A 44 10.18 14.85 0.72
CA GLU A 44 10.77 16.13 1.05
C GLU A 44 12.16 16.30 0.43
N SER A 45 12.96 15.24 0.41
CA SER A 45 14.31 15.21 -0.12
C SER A 45 14.49 14.09 -1.15
N GLY A 46 13.71 14.14 -2.25
CA GLY A 46 13.84 13.15 -3.31
C GLY A 46 12.53 12.60 -3.84
N HIS A 47 12.58 11.37 -4.30
CA HIS A 47 11.39 10.69 -4.83
C HIS A 47 11.48 9.18 -4.64
N ALA A 48 10.34 8.51 -4.79
CA ALA A 48 10.33 7.06 -4.84
C ALA A 48 9.33 6.52 -5.86
N THR A 49 9.65 5.34 -6.34
CA THR A 49 8.81 4.56 -7.24
C THR A 49 8.60 3.18 -6.65
N SER A 50 7.47 2.57 -6.95
CA SER A 50 7.27 1.17 -6.61
C SER A 50 6.45 0.45 -7.65
N PHE A 51 6.55 -0.86 -7.58
CA PHE A 51 5.77 -1.80 -8.36
C PHE A 51 5.37 -2.95 -7.45
N GLY A 52 4.09 -3.32 -7.51
CA GLY A 52 3.51 -4.36 -6.69
C GLY A 52 2.54 -5.24 -7.45
N GLY A 53 2.08 -6.25 -6.76
CA GLY A 53 1.05 -7.14 -7.24
C GLY A 53 0.71 -8.20 -6.22
N GLY A 54 -0.36 -8.93 -6.46
CA GLY A 54 -0.80 -9.94 -5.53
C GLY A 54 -2.09 -10.63 -5.94
N PHE A 55 -2.68 -11.25 -4.95
CA PHE A 55 -3.87 -12.04 -5.06
C PHE A 55 -4.83 -11.68 -3.92
N ALA A 56 -6.11 -11.54 -4.22
CA ALA A 56 -7.13 -11.23 -3.23
C ALA A 56 -8.34 -12.17 -3.33
N LEU A 57 -8.88 -12.53 -2.17
CA LEU A 57 -10.18 -13.14 -2.01
C LEU A 57 -11.14 -12.07 -1.50
N GLY A 58 -12.07 -11.63 -2.34
CA GLY A 58 -12.97 -10.53 -2.05
C GLY A 58 -13.71 -10.69 -0.73
N GLY A 59 -13.54 -9.71 0.15
CA GLY A 59 -14.12 -9.68 1.47
C GLY A 59 -13.52 -10.66 2.49
N VAL A 60 -12.38 -11.26 2.23
CA VAL A 60 -11.73 -12.24 3.13
C VAL A 60 -10.28 -11.88 3.40
N MET A 61 -9.41 -11.92 2.39
CA MET A 61 -7.98 -11.72 2.58
C MET A 61 -7.28 -11.31 1.30
N GLU A 62 -6.08 -10.79 1.48
CA GLU A 62 -5.18 -10.39 0.41
C GLU A 62 -3.75 -10.85 0.70
N LEU A 63 -3.02 -11.20 -0.36
CA LEU A 63 -1.59 -11.46 -0.34
C LEU A 63 -0.91 -10.51 -1.32
N GLY A 64 0.02 -9.71 -0.85
CA GLY A 64 0.71 -8.71 -1.65
C GLY A 64 2.22 -8.88 -1.66
N PHE A 65 2.81 -8.44 -2.75
CA PHE A 65 4.26 -8.27 -2.89
C PHE A 65 4.52 -6.90 -3.53
N THR A 66 5.49 -6.16 -2.97
CA THR A 66 5.89 -4.85 -3.49
C THR A 66 7.41 -4.73 -3.53
N SER A 67 7.92 -4.14 -4.59
CA SER A 67 9.31 -3.72 -4.73
C SER A 67 9.36 -2.22 -4.90
N SER A 68 10.12 -1.51 -4.09
CA SER A 68 10.22 -0.06 -4.10
C SER A 68 11.67 0.39 -4.24
N LYS A 69 11.84 1.53 -4.90
CA LYS A 69 13.10 2.24 -5.04
C LYS A 69 12.89 3.69 -4.63
N ALA A 70 13.67 4.17 -3.66
CA ALA A 70 13.72 5.58 -3.28
C ALA A 70 15.09 6.16 -3.62
N GLU A 71 15.09 7.37 -4.17
CA GLU A 71 16.28 8.19 -4.41
C GLU A 71 16.16 9.43 -3.54
N ILE A 72 17.13 9.62 -2.65
CA ILE A 72 17.13 10.66 -1.63
C ILE A 72 18.31 11.56 -1.87
N ASP A 73 18.03 12.85 -2.01
CA ASP A 73 19.04 13.89 -2.20
C ASP A 73 20.00 13.91 -1.00
N ASN A 74 21.28 13.86 -1.25
CA ASN A 74 22.30 13.92 -0.22
C ASN A 74 22.89 15.34 -0.14
N GLU A 75 22.45 16.13 0.82
CA GLU A 75 22.95 17.50 1.03
C GLU A 75 24.47 17.62 1.23
N TYR A 76 25.13 16.50 1.57
CA TYR A 76 26.58 16.47 1.86
C TYR A 76 27.41 15.80 0.78
N SER A 77 26.81 15.28 -0.28
CA SER A 77 27.48 14.58 -1.38
C SER A 77 26.77 14.87 -2.69
N SER A 78 27.50 14.83 -3.78
CA SER A 78 26.92 14.91 -5.13
C SER A 78 26.27 13.61 -5.60
N GLU A 79 26.26 12.58 -4.79
CA GLU A 79 25.65 11.29 -5.09
C GLU A 79 24.40 11.09 -4.22
N ASP A 80 23.28 10.81 -4.85
CA ASP A 80 22.02 10.49 -4.19
C ASP A 80 22.10 9.13 -3.48
N ILE A 81 21.32 9.01 -2.42
CA ILE A 81 21.22 7.75 -1.68
C ILE A 81 20.09 6.91 -2.27
N GLU A 82 20.45 5.80 -2.91
CA GLU A 82 19.49 4.84 -3.43
C GLU A 82 19.14 3.78 -2.36
N VAL A 83 17.83 3.65 -2.07
CA VAL A 83 17.28 2.64 -1.17
C VAL A 83 16.33 1.75 -1.94
N ASN A 84 16.61 0.46 -1.96
CA ASN A 84 15.73 -0.54 -2.55
C ASN A 84 15.11 -1.38 -1.42
N SER A 85 13.81 -1.59 -1.47
CA SER A 85 13.10 -2.44 -0.52
C SER A 85 12.16 -3.42 -1.20
N LYS A 86 11.87 -4.52 -0.51
CA LYS A 86 10.91 -5.53 -0.93
C LYS A 86 10.03 -5.89 0.25
N THR A 87 8.73 -5.96 0.01
CA THR A 87 7.74 -6.28 1.02
C THR A 87 6.86 -7.44 0.59
N VAL A 88 6.56 -8.29 1.54
CA VAL A 88 5.49 -9.28 1.45
C VAL A 88 4.47 -8.95 2.51
N SER A 89 3.18 -8.96 2.17
CA SER A 89 2.11 -8.60 3.10
C SER A 89 0.92 -9.56 3.01
N ILE A 90 0.20 -9.65 4.11
CA ILE A 90 -1.08 -10.33 4.22
C ILE A 90 -2.06 -9.33 4.83
N GLY A 91 -3.18 -9.11 4.13
CA GLY A 91 -4.33 -8.37 4.62
C GLY A 91 -5.48 -9.32 4.98
N VAL A 92 -6.22 -9.02 6.02
CA VAL A 92 -7.42 -9.75 6.44
C VAL A 92 -8.56 -8.78 6.63
N VAL A 93 -9.66 -9.01 5.90
CA VAL A 93 -10.86 -8.19 5.99
C VAL A 93 -11.61 -8.50 7.28
N LEU A 94 -11.69 -7.53 8.18
CA LEU A 94 -12.39 -7.64 9.47
C LEU A 94 -13.87 -7.26 9.34
N LEU A 95 -14.17 -6.31 8.48
CA LEU A 95 -15.52 -5.83 8.23
C LEU A 95 -15.69 -5.41 6.78
N LYS A 96 -16.73 -5.89 6.11
CA LYS A 96 -17.12 -5.45 4.77
C LYS A 96 -18.61 -5.20 4.71
N LYS A 97 -19.00 -3.94 4.76
CA LYS A 97 -20.38 -3.45 4.60
C LYS A 97 -20.35 -2.23 3.66
N LYS A 98 -20.86 -1.08 4.13
CA LYS A 98 -20.72 0.21 3.43
C LYS A 98 -19.29 0.73 3.45
N ALA A 99 -18.52 0.35 4.48
CA ALA A 99 -17.08 0.56 4.57
C ALA A 99 -16.40 -0.79 4.79
N GLN A 100 -15.20 -0.94 4.30
CA GLN A 100 -14.32 -2.07 4.57
C GLN A 100 -13.28 -1.65 5.60
N LEU A 101 -13.06 -2.52 6.59
CA LEU A 101 -11.94 -2.45 7.52
C LEU A 101 -11.07 -3.67 7.29
N GLU A 102 -9.79 -3.45 7.11
CA GLU A 102 -8.79 -4.50 6.91
C GLU A 102 -7.62 -4.32 7.88
N ALA A 103 -7.12 -5.43 8.40
CA ALA A 103 -5.89 -5.47 9.16
C ALA A 103 -4.78 -6.08 8.32
N ASN A 104 -3.62 -5.45 8.31
CA ASN A 104 -2.48 -5.83 7.50
C ASN A 104 -1.27 -6.18 8.37
N ILE A 105 -0.58 -7.23 7.98
CA ILE A 105 0.74 -7.58 8.47
C ILE A 105 1.68 -7.78 7.28
N GLY A 106 2.88 -7.23 7.37
CA GLY A 106 3.88 -7.36 6.31
C GLY A 106 5.29 -7.48 6.88
N PHE A 107 6.19 -7.91 6.04
CA PHE A 107 7.62 -7.92 6.31
C PHE A 107 8.35 -7.27 5.14
N THR A 108 9.19 -6.29 5.44
CA THR A 108 10.01 -5.60 4.44
C THR A 108 11.49 -5.84 4.69
N THR A 109 12.22 -6.00 3.59
CA THR A 109 13.68 -6.04 3.59
C THR A 109 14.22 -4.86 2.82
N SER A 110 15.36 -4.31 3.22
CA SER A 110 15.99 -3.17 2.56
C SER A 110 17.48 -3.41 2.33
N ASN A 111 18.01 -2.89 1.21
CA ASN A 111 19.45 -2.90 0.94
C ASN A 111 20.24 -1.89 1.78
N LYS A 112 19.55 -0.90 2.34
CA LYS A 112 20.12 0.11 3.24
C LYS A 112 19.13 0.38 4.35
N GLY A 113 19.42 -0.14 5.53
CA GLY A 113 18.56 -0.02 6.71
C GLY A 113 18.23 -1.36 7.31
N SER A 114 17.44 -1.32 8.36
CA SER A 114 16.94 -2.52 9.02
C SER A 114 15.75 -3.10 8.28
N ASP A 115 15.64 -4.41 8.29
CA ASP A 115 14.40 -5.09 7.98
C ASP A 115 13.32 -4.71 9.01
N ALA A 116 12.06 -4.71 8.61
CA ALA A 116 10.98 -4.30 9.50
C ALA A 116 9.73 -5.18 9.38
N LEU A 117 9.08 -5.39 10.51
CA LEU A 117 7.73 -5.90 10.60
C LEU A 117 6.75 -4.72 10.46
N LEU A 118 5.75 -4.90 9.61
CA LEU A 118 4.73 -3.91 9.32
C LEU A 118 3.39 -4.36 9.89
N LEU A 119 2.74 -3.47 10.64
CA LEU A 119 1.39 -3.70 11.17
C LEU A 119 0.51 -2.52 10.77
N GLY A 120 -0.68 -2.78 10.22
CA GLY A 120 -1.53 -1.70 9.75
C GLY A 120 -3.01 -2.01 9.73
N PHE A 121 -3.78 -0.95 9.49
CA PHE A 121 -5.23 -1.00 9.25
C PHE A 121 -5.58 -0.07 8.11
N ASP A 122 -6.47 -0.53 7.24
CA ASP A 122 -7.06 0.25 6.17
C ASP A 122 -8.56 0.36 6.37
N VAL A 123 -9.10 1.55 6.20
CA VAL A 123 -10.53 1.82 6.18
C VAL A 123 -10.88 2.50 4.87
N GLY A 124 -11.70 1.85 4.07
CA GLY A 124 -12.10 2.39 2.78
C GLY A 124 -13.60 2.25 2.55
N SER A 125 -14.12 3.04 1.63
CA SER A 125 -15.52 3.01 1.23
C SER A 125 -15.68 3.27 -0.26
N GLU A 126 -16.63 2.59 -0.90
CA GLU A 126 -16.99 2.82 -2.29
C GLU A 126 -18.06 3.90 -2.42
N PHE A 127 -17.85 4.83 -3.34
CA PHE A 127 -18.82 5.82 -3.81
C PHE A 127 -19.01 5.67 -5.31
N LYS A 128 -20.13 5.07 -5.73
CA LYS A 128 -20.47 4.96 -7.16
C LYS A 128 -20.76 6.32 -7.75
N LEU A 129 -19.93 6.77 -8.68
CA LEU A 129 -20.08 8.03 -9.40
C LEU A 129 -20.87 7.83 -10.70
N HIS A 130 -20.70 6.67 -11.34
CA HIS A 130 -21.35 6.23 -12.55
C HIS A 130 -21.37 4.71 -12.61
N GLU A 131 -22.10 4.10 -13.56
CA GLU A 131 -22.16 2.63 -13.72
C GLU A 131 -20.77 1.95 -13.87
N LYS A 132 -19.81 2.66 -14.45
CA LYS A 132 -18.43 2.17 -14.69
C LYS A 132 -17.37 2.98 -13.97
N LEU A 133 -17.76 3.76 -12.96
CA LEU A 133 -16.84 4.67 -12.29
C LEU A 133 -17.17 4.72 -10.80
N SER A 134 -16.24 4.29 -10.00
CA SER A 134 -16.34 4.34 -8.53
C SER A 134 -15.14 5.08 -7.93
N TRP A 135 -15.38 5.83 -6.87
CA TRP A 135 -14.36 6.50 -6.09
C TRP A 135 -14.18 5.77 -4.76
N TYR A 136 -12.92 5.50 -4.39
CA TYR A 136 -12.57 4.75 -3.20
C TYR A 136 -11.63 5.54 -2.30
N PRO A 137 -12.12 6.43 -1.41
CA PRO A 137 -11.27 6.99 -0.37
C PRO A 137 -10.89 5.90 0.64
N ILE A 138 -9.58 5.79 0.89
CA ILE A 138 -9.00 4.81 1.80
C ILE A 138 -8.11 5.57 2.78
N PHE A 139 -8.38 5.41 4.06
CA PHE A 139 -7.53 5.88 5.14
C PHE A 139 -6.73 4.70 5.68
N SER A 140 -5.43 4.89 5.83
CA SER A 140 -4.47 3.89 6.29
C SER A 140 -3.74 4.36 7.55
N PHE A 141 -3.54 3.45 8.47
CA PHE A 141 -2.65 3.61 9.61
C PHE A 141 -1.69 2.44 9.65
N ALA A 142 -0.41 2.73 9.82
CA ALA A 142 0.61 1.69 9.85
C ALA A 142 1.74 2.01 10.81
N VAL A 143 2.35 0.96 11.35
CA VAL A 143 3.54 1.01 12.20
C VAL A 143 4.57 0.06 11.63
N GLY A 144 5.76 0.58 11.33
CA GLY A 144 6.95 -0.19 10.99
C GLY A 144 7.82 -0.40 12.23
N ILE A 145 8.10 -1.65 12.57
CA ILE A 145 8.89 -2.05 13.73
C ILE A 145 10.19 -2.65 13.20
N PRO A 146 11.37 -2.00 13.37
CA PRO A 146 12.65 -2.58 13.01
C PRO A 146 12.87 -3.92 13.70
N THR A 147 13.42 -4.89 12.98
CA THR A 147 13.65 -6.25 13.52
C THR A 147 15.06 -6.41 14.12
N GLU A 148 15.97 -5.47 13.85
CA GLU A 148 17.32 -5.46 14.39
C GLU A 148 17.38 -4.59 15.65
N GLU A 149 18.19 -4.97 16.64
CA GLU A 149 18.36 -4.24 17.92
C GLU A 149 18.82 -2.79 17.72
N ASP A 150 19.64 -2.54 16.70
CA ASP A 150 20.15 -1.21 16.33
C ASP A 150 19.30 -0.50 15.26
N GLY A 151 18.16 -1.06 14.88
CA GLY A 151 17.30 -0.63 13.76
C GLY A 151 16.55 0.68 13.97
N GLY A 152 16.64 1.27 15.16
CA GLY A 152 15.99 2.54 15.49
C GLY A 152 14.63 2.37 16.16
N ASN A 153 13.86 3.46 16.23
CA ASN A 153 12.53 3.48 16.83
C ASN A 153 11.47 3.00 15.83
N PRO A 154 10.34 2.45 16.31
CA PRO A 154 9.16 2.21 15.47
C PRO A 154 8.70 3.50 14.79
N ILE A 155 8.28 3.38 13.55
CA ILE A 155 7.84 4.50 12.72
C ILE A 155 6.35 4.36 12.46
N THR A 156 5.61 5.46 12.63
CA THR A 156 4.17 5.52 12.37
C THR A 156 3.89 6.29 11.10
N VAL A 157 3.01 5.75 10.27
CA VAL A 157 2.56 6.36 9.02
C VAL A 157 1.04 6.46 9.02
N LEU A 158 0.53 7.64 8.66
CA LEU A 158 -0.87 7.88 8.33
C LEU A 158 -0.98 8.08 6.82
N GLY A 159 -1.83 7.33 6.17
CA GLY A 159 -2.06 7.39 4.74
C GLY A 159 -3.48 7.82 4.37
N LEU A 160 -3.60 8.49 3.26
CA LEU A 160 -4.86 8.76 2.58
C LEU A 160 -4.69 8.48 1.09
N SER A 161 -5.52 7.65 0.53
CA SER A 161 -5.58 7.38 -0.90
C SER A 161 -6.99 7.62 -1.41
N ALA A 162 -7.12 8.06 -2.64
CA ALA A 162 -8.41 8.37 -3.22
C ALA A 162 -8.51 7.91 -4.68
N PRO A 163 -8.27 6.61 -4.97
CA PRO A 163 -8.32 6.10 -6.33
C PRO A 163 -9.72 6.13 -6.91
N ILE A 164 -9.77 6.32 -8.22
CA ILE A 164 -10.96 6.13 -9.04
C ILE A 164 -10.79 4.79 -9.74
N LEU A 165 -11.75 3.88 -9.56
CA LEU A 165 -11.85 2.60 -10.27
C LEU A 165 -12.67 2.80 -11.53
N ILE A 166 -12.11 2.37 -12.66
CA ILE A 166 -12.69 2.51 -14.00
C ILE A 166 -13.00 1.13 -14.55
N ALA A 167 -14.26 0.91 -14.91
CA ALA A 167 -14.76 -0.34 -15.50
C ALA A 167 -14.39 -1.59 -14.67
N GLU A 168 -14.26 -1.46 -13.35
CA GLU A 168 -13.94 -2.54 -12.40
C GLU A 168 -12.53 -3.17 -12.55
N HIS A 169 -11.71 -2.61 -13.44
CA HIS A 169 -10.43 -3.22 -13.79
C HIS A 169 -9.21 -2.30 -13.63
N VAL A 170 -9.37 -1.02 -13.80
CA VAL A 170 -8.24 -0.07 -13.76
C VAL A 170 -8.50 0.97 -12.68
N TYR A 171 -7.53 1.24 -11.87
CA TYR A 171 -7.62 2.34 -10.91
C TYR A 171 -6.45 3.30 -11.03
N LEU A 172 -6.73 4.54 -10.70
CA LEU A 172 -5.76 5.64 -10.68
C LEU A 172 -6.18 6.64 -9.61
N GLY A 173 -5.25 7.12 -8.81
CA GLY A 173 -5.57 8.15 -7.83
C GLY A 173 -4.39 8.72 -7.08
N PRO A 174 -4.61 9.87 -6.41
CA PRO A 174 -3.63 10.48 -5.55
C PRO A 174 -3.46 9.68 -4.25
N THR A 175 -2.26 9.77 -3.70
CA THR A 175 -1.91 9.24 -2.39
C THR A 175 -1.21 10.31 -1.57
N PHE A 176 -1.45 10.32 -0.27
CA PHE A 176 -0.81 11.20 0.69
C PHE A 176 -0.37 10.36 1.88
N ALA A 177 0.80 10.63 2.40
CA ALA A 177 1.32 9.96 3.58
C ALA A 177 1.97 10.99 4.53
N LEU A 178 1.60 10.91 5.80
CA LEU A 178 2.19 11.69 6.86
C LEU A 178 3.00 10.77 7.77
N SER A 179 4.27 11.07 7.95
CA SER A 179 5.16 10.35 8.85
C SER A 179 6.13 11.31 9.52
N GLU A 180 6.27 11.20 10.83
CA GLU A 180 7.18 12.04 11.65
C GLU A 180 7.05 13.55 11.45
N GLY A 181 5.93 14.02 10.90
CA GLY A 181 5.65 15.42 10.58
C GLY A 181 5.80 15.78 9.11
N ASP A 182 6.37 14.90 8.29
CA ASP A 182 6.58 15.13 6.86
C ASP A 182 5.39 14.63 6.05
N LEU A 183 4.86 15.50 5.19
CA LEU A 183 3.79 15.17 4.26
C LEU A 183 4.35 14.84 2.89
N ASN A 184 4.17 13.60 2.49
CA ASN A 184 4.51 13.09 1.16
C ASN A 184 3.26 12.94 0.32
N TRP A 185 3.37 13.16 -0.98
CA TRP A 185 2.27 12.98 -1.92
C TRP A 185 2.71 12.14 -3.12
N GLY A 186 1.76 11.49 -3.75
CA GLY A 186 2.06 10.63 -4.88
C GLY A 186 0.84 10.31 -5.72
N VAL A 187 1.06 9.42 -6.68
CA VAL A 187 0.03 8.86 -7.55
C VAL A 187 0.22 7.37 -7.62
N THR A 188 -0.86 6.63 -7.53
CA THR A 188 -0.89 5.18 -7.76
C THR A 188 -1.78 4.86 -8.95
N ALA A 189 -1.40 3.86 -9.72
CA ALA A 189 -2.20 3.30 -10.80
C ALA A 189 -2.05 1.78 -10.81
N GLY A 190 -3.11 1.08 -11.16
CA GLY A 190 -3.05 -0.38 -11.22
C GLY A 190 -4.20 -1.00 -12.01
N ILE A 191 -4.11 -2.30 -12.13
CA ILE A 191 -5.11 -3.14 -12.79
C ILE A 191 -5.55 -4.27 -11.85
N ILE A 192 -6.80 -4.67 -11.98
CA ILE A 192 -7.40 -5.80 -11.27
C ILE A 192 -8.02 -6.72 -12.30
N ILE A 193 -7.76 -8.00 -12.18
CA ILE A 193 -8.41 -9.04 -12.98
C ILE A 193 -9.15 -9.94 -11.98
N SER A 194 -10.48 -9.85 -11.98
CA SER A 194 -11.33 -10.62 -11.08
C SER A 194 -12.07 -11.75 -11.78
N PHE A 195 -12.34 -12.79 -11.02
CA PHE A 195 -13.09 -13.97 -11.43
C PHE A 195 -14.13 -14.28 -10.36
N SER A 196 -15.39 -14.39 -10.75
CA SER A 196 -16.43 -14.86 -9.84
C SER A 196 -16.25 -16.36 -9.60
N THR A 197 -16.16 -16.76 -8.35
CA THR A 197 -16.14 -18.19 -7.95
C THR A 197 -17.54 -18.75 -7.79
N ALA A 198 -18.59 -17.93 -7.93
CA ALA A 198 -19.98 -18.40 -7.93
C ALA A 198 -20.26 -19.16 -9.22
N GLY A 199 -20.00 -20.45 -9.21
CA GLY A 199 -20.62 -21.37 -10.17
C GLY A 199 -22.13 -21.19 -10.06
N ASN A 200 -22.83 -21.22 -11.21
CA ASN A 200 -24.28 -21.22 -11.31
C ASN A 200 -24.88 -22.35 -10.42
N GLY A 201 -25.07 -22.04 -9.17
CA GLY A 201 -25.74 -22.85 -8.18
C GLY A 201 -26.89 -22.01 -7.62
N ASP A 202 -28.07 -22.10 -8.26
CA ASP A 202 -29.33 -21.80 -7.61
C ASP A 202 -29.44 -22.71 -6.37
N GLY A 203 -28.93 -22.24 -5.27
CA GLY A 203 -28.91 -22.94 -3.99
C GLY A 203 -29.11 -21.91 -2.87
N GLY A 204 -30.36 -21.57 -2.61
CA GLY A 204 -30.73 -20.77 -1.43
C GLY A 204 -30.17 -21.38 -0.15
N TRP A 205 -29.57 -20.50 0.65
CA TRP A 205 -29.38 -20.65 2.09
C TRP A 205 -29.86 -19.37 2.77
#